data_7d261ac699e8c1d4034fe63308596be3
#
_entry.id   7d261ac699e8c1d4034fe63308596be3
#
_cell.length_a   1.000
_cell.length_b   1.000
_cell.length_c   1.000
_cell.angle_alpha   90.00
_cell.angle_beta   90.00
_cell.angle_gamma   90.00
#
_symmetry.space_group_name_H-M   'P 1'
#
loop_
_entity.id
_entity.type
_entity.pdbx_description
1 polymer ?
#
loop_
_entity_poly.entity_id
_entity_poly.type
_entity_poly.pdbx_seq_one_letter_code
_entity_poly.pdbx_strand_id
1 'polypeptide(L)'
;MMKKFLLASLIAILSIVLLAACGTSDDNATGSDKGTDTKKVLTMGTSADFPPFETIDETTGEYIGFDIDLAKKIADKLGYELKIENMDFGGLISALQAERIDFIISGMSATAERKESVDFSTEYHKSGEMFVTLKDSDVKTLEDLDGKTVGVQLGSIQEEGAKKIKEETLKSLEISALNKAPELIQELKAGRIDAVYLDKTVAIGFIEELDLAGFDDPTEASPGMAIAFAKGSDLTEEFNKVLDEMKENGELKEIEQEWIEK
;
A
#
# COMPACT_ATOMS: atom_id res chain seq x y z
N MET A 1 -64.68 -25.65 14.08
CA MET A 1 -63.90 -26.76 13.56
C MET A 1 -63.79 -26.78 12.02
N MET A 2 -63.84 -25.64 11.33
CA MET A 2 -63.87 -25.58 9.85
C MET A 2 -62.67 -24.88 9.21
N LYS A 3 -61.66 -24.47 9.97
CA LYS A 3 -60.46 -23.78 9.47
C LYS A 3 -59.20 -24.68 9.32
N LYS A 4 -59.26 -25.95 9.68
CA LYS A 4 -58.13 -26.88 9.61
C LYS A 4 -58.14 -27.82 8.39
N PHE A 5 -59.20 -27.82 7.59
CA PHE A 5 -59.32 -28.67 6.41
C PHE A 5 -58.93 -27.99 5.08
N LEU A 6 -58.77 -26.68 5.06
CA LEU A 6 -58.39 -25.93 3.83
C LEU A 6 -56.88 -25.83 3.56
N LEU A 7 -56.03 -26.19 4.51
CA LEU A 7 -54.56 -26.17 4.33
C LEU A 7 -54.00 -27.51 3.81
N ALA A 8 -54.77 -28.59 3.89
CA ALA A 8 -54.30 -29.91 3.44
C ALA A 8 -54.53 -30.19 1.94
N SER A 9 -55.34 -29.37 1.25
CA SER A 9 -55.66 -29.57 -0.18
C SER A 9 -54.77 -28.82 -1.14
N LEU A 10 -53.85 -27.94 -0.66
CA LEU A 10 -53.00 -27.13 -1.51
C LEU A 10 -51.60 -27.74 -1.71
N ILE A 11 -51.24 -28.79 -0.96
CA ILE A 11 -49.91 -29.45 -1.04
C ILE A 11 -49.90 -30.64 -2.01
N ALA A 12 -51.07 -31.11 -2.44
CA ALA A 12 -51.20 -32.30 -3.30
C ALA A 12 -51.18 -32.01 -4.83
N ILE A 13 -51.12 -30.77 -5.28
CA ILE A 13 -51.17 -30.40 -6.71
C ILE A 13 -49.82 -29.98 -7.28
N LEU A 14 -48.74 -29.91 -6.45
CA LEU A 14 -47.42 -29.43 -6.90
C LEU A 14 -46.37 -30.56 -7.14
N SER A 15 -46.83 -31.82 -7.20
CA SER A 15 -45.90 -32.98 -7.29
C SER A 15 -45.91 -33.75 -8.61
N ILE A 16 -46.52 -33.25 -9.70
CA ILE A 16 -46.72 -34.06 -10.95
C ILE A 16 -46.16 -33.35 -12.21
N VAL A 17 -45.07 -32.57 -12.12
CA VAL A 17 -44.41 -32.01 -13.33
C VAL A 17 -42.91 -32.16 -13.27
N LEU A 18 -42.41 -33.39 -13.05
CA LEU A 18 -40.96 -33.65 -13.15
C LEU A 18 -40.68 -35.10 -13.62
N LEU A 19 -41.27 -35.52 -14.74
CA LEU A 19 -40.86 -36.79 -15.38
C LEU A 19 -41.32 -36.79 -16.85
N ALA A 20 -40.60 -36.08 -17.73
CA ALA A 20 -40.59 -36.38 -19.15
C ALA A 20 -39.45 -35.57 -19.83
N ALA A 21 -38.26 -36.14 -19.91
CA ALA A 21 -37.32 -35.88 -21.00
C ALA A 21 -36.10 -36.85 -20.89
N CYS A 22 -36.32 -38.10 -21.21
CA CYS A 22 -35.30 -38.94 -21.78
C CYS A 22 -35.69 -39.18 -23.22
N GLY A 23 -34.95 -38.69 -24.15
CA GLY A 23 -35.05 -38.92 -25.59
C GLY A 23 -33.66 -38.75 -26.21
N THR A 24 -33.04 -39.85 -26.51
CA THR A 24 -31.83 -40.05 -27.33
C THR A 24 -31.98 -39.38 -28.69
N SER A 25 -30.94 -38.74 -29.18
CA SER A 25 -30.33 -38.93 -30.51
C SER A 25 -29.18 -37.97 -30.75
N ASP A 26 -28.09 -38.50 -31.27
CA ASP A 26 -26.91 -37.83 -31.78
C ASP A 26 -27.18 -36.62 -32.63
N ASP A 27 -26.42 -35.53 -32.40
CA ASP A 27 -25.65 -34.91 -33.49
C ASP A 27 -24.72 -33.82 -32.94
N ASN A 28 -23.52 -33.92 -33.47
CA ASN A 28 -22.35 -33.11 -33.41
C ASN A 28 -22.66 -31.57 -33.42
N ALA A 29 -22.47 -30.89 -32.31
CA ALA A 29 -22.31 -29.44 -32.29
C ALA A 29 -21.15 -29.10 -31.36
N THR A 30 -20.05 -28.77 -31.98
CA THR A 30 -18.91 -28.03 -31.38
C THR A 30 -19.42 -26.73 -30.74
N GLY A 31 -19.89 -26.83 -29.52
CA GLY A 31 -20.11 -25.71 -28.64
C GLY A 31 -18.77 -25.24 -28.11
N SER A 32 -18.23 -24.18 -28.71
CA SER A 32 -17.19 -23.37 -28.09
C SER A 32 -17.74 -22.88 -26.75
N ASP A 33 -17.39 -23.54 -25.69
CA ASP A 33 -17.49 -23.00 -24.33
C ASP A 33 -16.51 -21.83 -24.27
N LYS A 34 -17.00 -20.63 -24.57
CA LYS A 34 -16.34 -19.41 -24.15
C LYS A 34 -16.47 -19.36 -22.64
N GLY A 35 -15.59 -20.08 -21.95
CA GLY A 35 -15.30 -19.79 -20.55
C GLY A 35 -15.02 -18.29 -20.48
N THR A 36 -15.91 -17.54 -19.87
CA THR A 36 -15.60 -16.22 -19.34
C THR A 36 -14.51 -16.48 -18.30
N ASP A 37 -13.26 -16.32 -18.73
CA ASP A 37 -12.09 -16.32 -17.85
C ASP A 37 -12.26 -15.09 -16.94
N THR A 38 -13.00 -15.24 -15.86
CA THR A 38 -13.11 -14.21 -14.83
C THR A 38 -11.77 -14.22 -14.11
N LYS A 39 -10.92 -13.26 -14.46
CA LYS A 39 -9.66 -13.02 -13.73
C LYS A 39 -10.00 -12.99 -12.23
N LYS A 40 -9.19 -13.68 -11.42
CA LYS A 40 -9.27 -13.52 -9.97
C LYS A 40 -8.89 -12.09 -9.62
N VAL A 41 -9.59 -11.49 -8.67
CA VAL A 41 -9.31 -10.13 -8.17
C VAL A 41 -8.34 -10.22 -7.02
N LEU A 42 -7.30 -9.38 -7.02
CA LEU A 42 -6.43 -9.11 -5.88
C LEU A 42 -6.65 -7.68 -5.39
N THR A 43 -6.82 -7.53 -4.09
CA THR A 43 -7.00 -6.22 -3.44
C THR A 43 -5.68 -5.77 -2.82
N MET A 44 -5.10 -4.71 -3.35
CA MET A 44 -3.94 -4.01 -2.83
C MET A 44 -4.36 -2.99 -1.78
N GLY A 45 -3.72 -2.98 -0.62
CA GLY A 45 -3.78 -1.87 0.34
C GLY A 45 -2.64 -0.88 0.11
N THR A 46 -2.96 0.40 0.16
CA THR A 46 -1.97 1.49 0.03
C THR A 46 -2.43 2.72 0.81
N SER A 47 -1.50 3.63 1.13
CA SER A 47 -1.78 4.98 1.67
C SER A 47 -1.38 6.00 0.61
N ALA A 48 -2.32 6.36 -0.28
CA ALA A 48 -2.05 7.13 -1.48
C ALA A 48 -1.83 8.63 -1.18
N ASP A 49 -0.78 8.92 -0.40
CA ASP A 49 -0.37 10.23 0.07
C ASP A 49 1.16 10.40 0.14
N PHE A 50 1.90 9.51 -0.53
CA PHE A 50 3.36 9.40 -0.41
C PHE A 50 4.06 9.46 -1.79
N PRO A 51 3.95 10.60 -2.52
CA PRO A 51 4.60 10.74 -3.82
C PRO A 51 6.13 10.66 -3.69
N PRO A 52 6.84 10.09 -4.67
CA PRO A 52 6.37 9.60 -5.97
C PRO A 52 5.89 8.14 -5.98
N PHE A 53 5.81 7.48 -4.81
CA PHE A 53 5.44 6.06 -4.71
C PHE A 53 3.96 5.82 -4.96
N GLU A 54 3.08 6.50 -4.21
CA GLU A 54 1.64 6.41 -4.38
C GLU A 54 0.93 7.73 -4.02
N THR A 55 0.09 8.18 -4.92
CA THR A 55 -0.73 9.38 -4.74
C THR A 55 -2.00 9.31 -5.57
N ILE A 56 -2.88 10.29 -5.40
CA ILE A 56 -4.06 10.46 -6.22
C ILE A 56 -3.83 11.64 -7.15
N ASP A 57 -3.95 11.43 -8.46
CA ASP A 57 -3.95 12.52 -9.43
C ASP A 57 -5.17 13.42 -9.21
N GLU A 58 -4.94 14.67 -8.88
CA GLU A 58 -6.02 15.62 -8.53
C GLU A 58 -6.96 15.92 -9.70
N THR A 59 -6.52 15.69 -10.93
CA THR A 59 -7.29 15.97 -12.15
C THR A 59 -8.20 14.82 -12.51
N THR A 60 -7.69 13.59 -12.44
CA THR A 60 -8.40 12.38 -12.88
C THR A 60 -9.02 11.60 -11.72
N GLY A 61 -8.51 11.78 -10.50
CA GLY A 61 -8.86 10.99 -9.32
C GLY A 61 -8.29 9.56 -9.34
N GLU A 62 -7.40 9.26 -10.27
CA GLU A 62 -6.76 7.95 -10.38
C GLU A 62 -5.59 7.80 -9.41
N TYR A 63 -5.33 6.56 -8.99
CA TYR A 63 -4.11 6.23 -8.26
C TYR A 63 -2.93 6.16 -9.23
N ILE A 64 -1.85 6.88 -8.92
CA ILE A 64 -0.64 6.98 -9.72
C ILE A 64 0.60 6.87 -8.83
N GLY A 65 1.74 6.53 -9.41
CA GLY A 65 3.03 6.46 -8.72
C GLY A 65 3.75 5.14 -8.96
N PHE A 66 4.99 5.08 -8.49
CA PHE A 66 5.87 3.92 -8.63
C PHE A 66 5.21 2.62 -8.11
N ASP A 67 4.69 2.63 -6.89
CA ASP A 67 4.07 1.47 -6.23
C ASP A 67 2.79 1.03 -6.96
N ILE A 68 2.05 2.00 -7.49
CA ILE A 68 0.82 1.75 -8.26
C ILE A 68 1.13 1.03 -9.58
N ASP A 69 2.13 1.51 -10.31
CA ASP A 69 2.51 0.93 -11.60
C ASP A 69 3.22 -0.42 -11.43
N LEU A 70 4.02 -0.56 -10.36
CA LEU A 70 4.60 -1.85 -9.97
C LEU A 70 3.50 -2.88 -9.68
N ALA A 71 2.49 -2.52 -8.89
CA ALA A 71 1.37 -3.38 -8.56
C ALA A 71 0.56 -3.79 -9.79
N LYS A 72 0.22 -2.83 -10.66
CA LYS A 72 -0.48 -3.08 -11.93
C LYS A 72 0.28 -4.07 -12.81
N LYS A 73 1.60 -3.86 -12.96
CA LYS A 73 2.46 -4.71 -13.80
C LYS A 73 2.57 -6.14 -13.26
N ILE A 74 2.75 -6.29 -11.95
CA ILE A 74 2.79 -7.62 -11.30
C ILE A 74 1.44 -8.33 -11.44
N ALA A 75 0.33 -7.66 -11.14
CA ALA A 75 -1.01 -8.24 -11.24
C ALA A 75 -1.32 -8.70 -12.68
N ASP A 76 -0.96 -7.91 -13.69
CA ASP A 76 -1.16 -8.26 -15.10
C ASP A 76 -0.33 -9.48 -15.51
N LYS A 77 0.95 -9.55 -15.13
CA LYS A 77 1.83 -10.71 -15.38
C LYS A 77 1.32 -11.99 -14.74
N LEU A 78 0.69 -11.89 -13.58
CA LEU A 78 0.09 -13.02 -12.85
C LEU A 78 -1.35 -13.33 -13.31
N GLY A 79 -1.94 -12.51 -14.19
CA GLY A 79 -3.28 -12.72 -14.72
C GLY A 79 -4.40 -12.35 -13.76
N TYR A 80 -4.13 -11.51 -12.75
CA TYR A 80 -5.13 -10.99 -11.80
C TYR A 80 -5.74 -9.67 -12.29
N GLU A 81 -6.94 -9.37 -11.79
CA GLU A 81 -7.51 -8.03 -11.80
C GLU A 81 -7.10 -7.33 -10.50
N LEU A 82 -6.54 -6.13 -10.59
CA LEU A 82 -6.10 -5.35 -9.43
C LEU A 82 -7.21 -4.43 -8.95
N LYS A 83 -7.56 -4.52 -7.67
CA LYS A 83 -8.37 -3.54 -6.94
C LYS A 83 -7.47 -2.82 -5.95
N ILE A 84 -7.58 -1.49 -5.85
CA ILE A 84 -6.80 -0.67 -4.92
C ILE A 84 -7.72 -0.16 -3.81
N GLU A 85 -7.34 -0.39 -2.55
CA GLU A 85 -7.98 0.12 -1.35
C GLU A 85 -7.05 1.12 -0.67
N ASN A 86 -7.46 2.39 -0.65
CA ASN A 86 -6.72 3.46 0.02
C ASN A 86 -7.16 3.59 1.47
N MET A 87 -6.19 3.60 2.39
CA MET A 87 -6.42 3.77 3.82
C MET A 87 -5.18 4.37 4.51
N ASP A 88 -5.31 4.80 5.77
CA ASP A 88 -4.18 5.33 6.53
C ASP A 88 -3.07 4.29 6.70
N PHE A 89 -1.81 4.70 6.55
CA PHE A 89 -0.63 3.83 6.57
C PHE A 89 -0.57 2.93 7.81
N GLY A 90 -0.79 3.49 9.00
CA GLY A 90 -0.79 2.73 10.26
C GLY A 90 -1.87 1.65 10.36
N GLY A 91 -2.88 1.66 9.46
CA GLY A 91 -3.94 0.67 9.40
C GLY A 91 -3.67 -0.52 8.46
N LEU A 92 -2.69 -0.42 7.57
CA LEU A 92 -2.46 -1.36 6.47
C LEU A 92 -2.18 -2.79 6.95
N ILE A 93 -1.24 -2.98 7.89
CA ILE A 93 -0.90 -4.32 8.41
C ILE A 93 -2.12 -4.96 9.10
N SER A 94 -2.88 -4.19 9.87
CA SER A 94 -4.10 -4.70 10.50
C SER A 94 -5.18 -5.08 9.50
N ALA A 95 -5.29 -4.34 8.39
CA ALA A 95 -6.21 -4.68 7.29
C ALA A 95 -5.80 -5.97 6.57
N LEU A 96 -4.50 -6.16 6.35
CA LEU A 96 -3.93 -7.38 5.77
C LEU A 96 -4.15 -8.60 6.67
N GLN A 97 -3.89 -8.48 7.96
CA GLN A 97 -4.14 -9.55 8.94
C GLN A 97 -5.63 -9.91 9.10
N ALA A 98 -6.51 -8.94 8.85
CA ALA A 98 -7.97 -9.15 8.86
C ALA A 98 -8.51 -9.62 7.50
N GLU A 99 -7.64 -9.96 6.54
CA GLU A 99 -7.99 -10.44 5.19
C GLU A 99 -8.91 -9.47 4.42
N ARG A 100 -8.83 -8.15 4.71
CA ARG A 100 -9.58 -7.13 3.98
C ARG A 100 -8.86 -6.71 2.69
N ILE A 101 -7.56 -6.93 2.63
CA ILE A 101 -6.67 -6.74 1.49
C ILE A 101 -5.78 -7.98 1.38
N ASP A 102 -5.29 -8.27 0.17
CA ASP A 102 -4.48 -9.45 -0.10
C ASP A 102 -2.98 -9.17 0.04
N PHE A 103 -2.56 -7.94 -0.21
CA PHE A 103 -1.16 -7.50 -0.10
C PHE A 103 -1.08 -5.98 0.10
N ILE A 104 0.11 -5.49 0.50
CA ILE A 104 0.40 -4.08 0.67
C ILE A 104 1.57 -3.70 -0.23
N ILE A 105 1.40 -2.64 -1.04
CA ILE A 105 2.49 -1.84 -1.59
C ILE A 105 2.20 -0.39 -1.23
N SER A 106 3.07 0.23 -0.41
CA SER A 106 2.86 1.58 0.14
C SER A 106 4.14 2.15 0.73
N GLY A 107 5.23 2.17 -0.04
CA GLY A 107 6.53 2.60 0.47
C GLY A 107 6.97 1.88 1.76
N MET A 108 6.44 0.69 2.01
CA MET A 108 6.58 0.01 3.31
C MET A 108 7.92 -0.67 3.46
N SER A 109 8.74 -0.21 4.41
CA SER A 109 10.02 -0.83 4.75
C SER A 109 9.85 -2.17 5.46
N ALA A 110 10.65 -3.18 5.06
CA ALA A 110 10.61 -4.55 5.58
C ALA A 110 11.38 -4.69 6.90
N THR A 111 10.94 -4.01 7.96
CA THR A 111 11.60 -4.05 9.28
C THR A 111 11.52 -5.42 9.94
N ALA A 112 12.44 -5.68 10.89
CA ALA A 112 12.42 -6.91 11.67
C ALA A 112 11.12 -7.06 12.49
N GLU A 113 10.63 -5.97 13.06
CA GLU A 113 9.37 -5.95 13.82
C GLU A 113 8.16 -6.30 12.94
N ARG A 114 8.02 -5.66 11.77
CA ARG A 114 6.94 -5.97 10.83
C ARG A 114 7.00 -7.41 10.33
N LYS A 115 8.22 -7.96 10.13
CA LYS A 115 8.43 -9.36 9.77
C LYS A 115 7.96 -10.37 10.81
N GLU A 116 7.72 -9.98 12.04
CA GLU A 116 7.07 -10.85 13.03
C GLU A 116 5.59 -11.09 12.69
N SER A 117 4.93 -10.10 12.10
CA SER A 117 3.47 -10.08 11.86
C SER A 117 3.06 -10.40 10.42
N VAL A 118 3.91 -10.12 9.43
CA VAL A 118 3.64 -10.28 8.00
C VAL A 118 4.86 -10.85 7.28
N ASP A 119 4.68 -11.40 6.09
CA ASP A 119 5.78 -11.78 5.21
C ASP A 119 6.04 -10.67 4.19
N PHE A 120 7.26 -10.59 3.69
CA PHE A 120 7.67 -9.60 2.71
C PHE A 120 8.29 -10.24 1.47
N SER A 121 8.11 -9.58 0.33
CA SER A 121 8.87 -9.87 -0.88
C SER A 121 10.36 -9.55 -0.71
N THR A 122 11.15 -9.80 -1.75
CA THR A 122 12.45 -9.15 -1.93
C THR A 122 12.23 -7.63 -2.07
N GLU A 123 13.20 -6.84 -1.57
CA GLU A 123 13.14 -5.38 -1.64
C GLU A 123 13.04 -4.90 -3.11
N TYR A 124 12.17 -3.92 -3.38
CA TYR A 124 12.01 -3.33 -4.71
C TYR A 124 12.64 -1.94 -4.83
N HIS A 125 12.79 -1.21 -3.71
CA HIS A 125 13.43 0.10 -3.63
C HIS A 125 14.18 0.25 -2.31
N LYS A 126 15.22 1.09 -2.31
CA LYS A 126 15.97 1.45 -1.11
C LYS A 126 16.33 2.92 -1.15
N SER A 127 16.00 3.61 -0.09
CA SER A 127 16.26 5.03 0.13
C SER A 127 16.94 5.24 1.47
N GLY A 128 17.14 6.49 1.87
CA GLY A 128 17.53 6.91 3.21
C GLY A 128 16.39 7.65 3.90
N GLU A 129 16.73 8.33 5.00
CA GLU A 129 15.80 9.16 5.76
C GLU A 129 16.26 10.62 5.74
N MET A 130 15.32 11.56 5.77
CA MET A 130 15.60 12.99 5.69
C MET A 130 14.64 13.81 6.54
N PHE A 131 15.16 14.85 7.16
CA PHE A 131 14.36 15.90 7.79
C PHE A 131 14.11 17.03 6.81
N VAL A 132 12.83 17.38 6.59
CA VAL A 132 12.38 18.49 5.77
C VAL A 132 12.09 19.69 6.68
N THR A 133 12.57 20.87 6.31
CA THR A 133 12.40 22.13 7.06
C THR A 133 11.95 23.25 6.15
N LEU A 134 11.51 24.37 6.72
CA LEU A 134 11.36 25.59 5.95
C LEU A 134 12.73 26.06 5.43
N LYS A 135 12.75 26.69 4.26
CA LYS A 135 13.98 27.18 3.60
C LYS A 135 14.82 28.10 4.48
N ASP A 136 14.14 28.97 5.22
CA ASP A 136 14.77 29.95 6.12
C ASP A 136 14.86 29.45 7.58
N SER A 137 14.67 28.14 7.82
CA SER A 137 14.78 27.54 9.14
C SER A 137 16.21 27.57 9.65
N ASP A 138 16.38 27.77 10.95
CA ASP A 138 17.67 27.59 11.65
C ASP A 138 17.99 26.11 11.91
N VAL A 139 17.03 25.19 11.72
CA VAL A 139 17.20 23.75 11.87
C VAL A 139 17.86 23.17 10.62
N LYS A 140 19.12 22.75 10.73
CA LYS A 140 19.96 22.26 9.62
C LYS A 140 20.71 20.97 9.94
N THR A 141 20.73 20.57 11.20
CA THR A 141 21.37 19.36 11.69
C THR A 141 20.46 18.66 12.70
N LEU A 142 20.79 17.42 13.03
CA LEU A 142 20.05 16.65 14.04
C LEU A 142 20.06 17.36 15.40
N GLU A 143 21.17 17.98 15.78
CA GLU A 143 21.33 18.67 17.07
C GLU A 143 20.44 19.92 17.18
N ASP A 144 20.14 20.59 16.06
CA ASP A 144 19.25 21.76 16.02
C ASP A 144 17.79 21.40 16.33
N LEU A 145 17.43 20.12 16.32
CA LEU A 145 16.09 19.63 16.68
C LEU A 145 15.85 19.60 18.21
N ASP A 146 16.86 19.89 19.03
CA ASP A 146 16.66 19.91 20.49
C ASP A 146 15.66 21.02 20.89
N GLY A 147 14.60 20.63 21.60
CA GLY A 147 13.49 21.49 21.96
C GLY A 147 12.53 21.86 20.82
N LYS A 148 12.64 21.21 19.67
CA LYS A 148 11.82 21.41 18.48
C LYS A 148 10.73 20.34 18.38
N THR A 149 9.75 20.57 17.50
CA THR A 149 8.70 19.62 17.17
C THR A 149 8.92 19.02 15.79
N VAL A 150 9.06 17.70 15.72
CA VAL A 150 9.19 16.94 14.48
C VAL A 150 7.87 16.24 14.16
N GLY A 151 7.38 16.45 12.95
CA GLY A 151 6.23 15.75 12.39
C GLY A 151 6.64 14.43 11.78
N VAL A 152 5.85 13.37 12.01
CA VAL A 152 6.05 12.02 11.49
C VAL A 152 4.73 11.40 11.05
N GLN A 153 4.76 10.50 10.08
CA GLN A 153 3.57 9.74 9.72
C GLN A 153 3.34 8.62 10.75
N LEU A 154 2.09 8.49 11.21
CA LEU A 154 1.71 7.50 12.22
C LEU A 154 1.95 6.07 11.72
N GLY A 155 2.65 5.25 12.51
CA GLY A 155 2.98 3.85 12.19
C GLY A 155 4.15 3.69 11.22
N SER A 156 4.84 4.78 10.86
CA SER A 156 6.03 4.76 10.00
C SER A 156 7.31 4.41 10.78
N ILE A 157 8.36 4.04 10.06
CA ILE A 157 9.70 3.87 10.66
C ILE A 157 10.28 5.21 11.14
N GLN A 158 9.86 6.33 10.55
CA GLN A 158 10.26 7.66 10.97
C GLN A 158 9.65 8.03 12.33
N GLU A 159 8.44 7.55 12.64
CA GLU A 159 7.89 7.69 13.99
C GLU A 159 8.74 6.95 15.03
N GLU A 160 9.16 5.73 14.72
CA GLU A 160 10.04 4.92 15.58
C GLU A 160 11.43 5.58 15.70
N GLY A 161 12.00 6.02 14.59
CA GLY A 161 13.27 6.75 14.54
C GLY A 161 13.26 8.02 15.37
N ALA A 162 12.21 8.84 15.26
CA ALA A 162 12.05 10.06 16.05
C ALA A 162 11.93 9.76 17.56
N LYS A 163 11.21 8.70 17.95
CA LYS A 163 11.13 8.24 19.33
C LYS A 163 12.50 7.82 19.86
N LYS A 164 13.27 7.08 19.08
CA LYS A 164 14.62 6.66 19.42
C LYS A 164 15.57 7.86 19.56
N ILE A 165 15.53 8.81 18.64
CA ILE A 165 16.30 10.07 18.71
C ILE A 165 15.95 10.83 20.01
N LYS A 166 14.65 10.95 20.35
CA LYS A 166 14.19 11.58 21.58
C LYS A 166 14.73 10.87 22.83
N GLU A 167 14.70 9.53 22.85
CA GLU A 167 15.11 8.77 24.02
C GLU A 167 16.63 8.73 24.22
N GLU A 168 17.40 8.65 23.13
CA GLU A 168 18.84 8.43 23.19
C GLU A 168 19.64 9.73 23.12
N THR A 169 19.18 10.71 22.35
CA THR A 169 19.99 11.88 21.96
C THR A 169 19.35 13.21 22.36
N LEU A 170 18.11 13.48 21.96
CA LEU A 170 17.43 14.79 22.06
C LEU A 170 16.21 14.71 22.98
N LYS A 171 16.41 14.71 24.29
CA LYS A 171 15.34 14.48 25.27
C LYS A 171 14.24 15.54 25.27
N SER A 172 14.51 16.72 24.76
CA SER A 172 13.56 17.82 24.63
C SER A 172 12.80 17.82 23.29
N LEU A 173 13.12 16.89 22.36
CA LEU A 173 12.41 16.74 21.10
C LEU A 173 10.92 16.45 21.34
N GLU A 174 10.04 17.19 20.66
CA GLU A 174 8.62 16.88 20.63
C GLU A 174 8.25 16.18 19.30
N ILE A 175 7.31 15.23 19.37
CA ILE A 175 6.90 14.44 18.21
C ILE A 175 5.41 14.68 17.95
N SER A 176 5.07 15.08 16.71
CA SER A 176 3.71 15.25 16.24
C SER A 176 3.42 14.20 15.19
N ALA A 177 2.58 13.20 15.50
CA ALA A 177 2.22 12.14 14.56
C ALA A 177 0.88 12.45 13.89
N LEU A 178 0.86 12.44 12.54
CA LEU A 178 -0.34 12.60 11.71
C LEU A 178 -0.50 11.41 10.75
N ASN A 179 -1.69 11.24 10.21
CA ASN A 179 -1.97 10.10 9.32
C ASN A 179 -1.33 10.25 7.93
N LYS A 180 -1.14 11.49 7.44
CA LYS A 180 -0.76 11.74 6.05
C LYS A 180 0.46 12.64 5.91
N ALA A 181 1.37 12.28 5.01
CA ALA A 181 2.57 13.07 4.75
C ALA A 181 2.27 14.50 4.24
N PRO A 182 1.30 14.77 3.33
CA PRO A 182 0.95 16.13 2.94
C PRO A 182 0.42 16.99 4.09
N GLU A 183 -0.27 16.41 5.09
CA GLU A 183 -0.73 17.15 6.27
C GLU A 183 0.46 17.62 7.12
N LEU A 184 1.50 16.80 7.27
CA LEU A 184 2.74 17.16 7.95
C LEU A 184 3.42 18.35 7.27
N ILE A 185 3.47 18.36 5.93
CA ILE A 185 4.02 19.49 5.17
C ILE A 185 3.19 20.77 5.37
N GLN A 186 1.86 20.66 5.49
CA GLN A 186 1.01 21.81 5.81
C GLN A 186 1.26 22.33 7.23
N GLU A 187 1.45 21.45 8.22
CA GLU A 187 1.82 21.83 9.59
C GLU A 187 3.18 22.55 9.64
N LEU A 188 4.17 22.04 8.88
CA LEU A 188 5.47 22.68 8.72
C LEU A 188 5.36 24.10 8.14
N LYS A 189 4.63 24.23 7.01
CA LYS A 189 4.42 25.54 6.34
C LYS A 189 3.65 26.53 7.21
N ALA A 190 2.80 26.05 8.11
CA ALA A 190 2.07 26.86 9.06
C ALA A 190 2.89 27.22 10.33
N GLY A 191 4.12 26.69 10.46
CA GLY A 191 4.97 26.93 11.62
C GLY A 191 4.47 26.25 12.91
N ARG A 192 3.65 25.20 12.81
CA ARG A 192 3.17 24.43 13.96
C ARG A 192 4.09 23.29 14.34
N ILE A 193 4.94 22.88 13.41
CA ILE A 193 6.07 21.96 13.62
C ILE A 193 7.31 22.58 12.99
N ASP A 194 8.50 22.17 13.43
CA ASP A 194 9.78 22.75 13.01
C ASP A 194 10.45 21.94 11.88
N ALA A 195 10.19 20.64 11.82
CA ALA A 195 10.67 19.75 10.78
C ALA A 195 9.67 18.59 10.53
N VAL A 196 9.78 17.96 9.35
CA VAL A 196 9.07 16.70 9.02
C VAL A 196 10.11 15.64 8.72
N TYR A 197 9.97 14.46 9.31
CA TYR A 197 10.87 13.33 9.10
C TYR A 197 10.23 12.31 8.16
N LEU A 198 10.84 12.08 7.00
CA LEU A 198 10.31 11.30 5.89
C LEU A 198 11.39 10.44 5.24
N ASP A 199 10.95 9.47 4.43
CA ASP A 199 11.80 8.84 3.42
C ASP A 199 12.44 9.90 2.53
N LYS A 200 13.72 9.72 2.20
CA LYS A 200 14.52 10.72 1.47
C LYS A 200 13.98 10.99 0.06
N THR A 201 13.49 9.97 -0.65
CA THR A 201 12.93 10.15 -2.00
C THR A 201 11.70 11.05 -1.95
N VAL A 202 10.82 10.81 -0.98
CA VAL A 202 9.61 11.62 -0.76
C VAL A 202 9.97 13.03 -0.29
N ALA A 203 10.92 13.14 0.64
CA ALA A 203 11.40 14.42 1.15
C ALA A 203 11.95 15.32 0.03
N ILE A 204 12.78 14.76 -0.88
CA ILE A 204 13.33 15.49 -2.03
C ILE A 204 12.19 16.01 -2.92
N GLY A 205 11.16 15.19 -3.21
CA GLY A 205 10.01 15.62 -3.98
C GLY A 205 9.31 16.84 -3.38
N PHE A 206 9.00 16.82 -2.09
CA PHE A 206 8.41 17.98 -1.40
C PHE A 206 9.33 19.20 -1.35
N ILE A 207 10.64 19.00 -1.16
CA ILE A 207 11.62 20.09 -1.13
C ILE A 207 11.65 20.81 -2.49
N GLU A 208 11.70 20.08 -3.58
CA GLU A 208 11.76 20.65 -4.93
C GLU A 208 10.45 21.33 -5.33
N GLU A 209 9.31 20.68 -5.07
CA GLU A 209 8.00 21.20 -5.47
C GLU A 209 7.59 22.43 -4.68
N LEU A 210 7.93 22.49 -3.38
CA LEU A 210 7.40 23.51 -2.46
C LEU A 210 8.45 24.51 -1.97
N ASP A 211 9.65 24.54 -2.58
CA ASP A 211 10.78 25.43 -2.21
C ASP A 211 11.13 25.34 -0.72
N LEU A 212 11.25 24.11 -0.21
CA LEU A 212 11.63 23.80 1.16
C LEU A 212 13.14 23.54 1.24
N ALA A 213 13.63 23.19 2.43
CA ALA A 213 14.99 22.73 2.69
C ALA A 213 14.97 21.40 3.45
N GLY A 214 16.11 20.77 3.61
CA GLY A 214 16.21 19.55 4.40
C GLY A 214 17.65 19.11 4.58
N PHE A 215 17.83 18.10 5.42
CA PHE A 215 19.12 17.45 5.69
C PHE A 215 18.91 15.97 5.96
N ASP A 216 19.91 15.18 5.59
CA ASP A 216 19.89 13.72 5.78
C ASP A 216 19.92 13.36 7.27
N ASP A 217 19.20 12.29 7.64
CA ASP A 217 19.42 11.65 8.94
C ASP A 217 20.79 10.91 8.92
N PRO A 218 21.71 11.29 9.81
CA PRO A 218 23.02 10.65 9.86
C PRO A 218 23.03 9.30 10.60
N THR A 219 21.91 8.89 11.21
CA THR A 219 21.92 7.86 12.25
C THR A 219 21.65 6.45 11.75
N GLU A 220 20.87 6.24 10.71
CA GLU A 220 20.50 4.88 10.28
C GLU A 220 20.36 4.71 8.76
N ALA A 221 20.71 3.49 8.29
CA ALA A 221 20.30 3.02 6.99
C ALA A 221 18.90 2.41 7.08
N SER A 222 17.95 2.95 6.33
CA SER A 222 16.61 2.40 6.24
C SER A 222 16.61 0.97 5.67
N PRO A 223 15.81 0.04 6.20
CA PRO A 223 15.50 -1.19 5.49
C PRO A 223 14.81 -0.86 4.17
N GLY A 224 15.08 -1.65 3.11
CA GLY A 224 14.44 -1.46 1.82
C GLY A 224 12.93 -1.64 1.89
N MET A 225 12.23 -0.99 0.95
CA MET A 225 10.81 -1.14 0.73
C MET A 225 10.50 -2.48 0.07
N ALA A 226 9.46 -3.16 0.54
CA ALA A 226 9.05 -4.46 0.02
C ALA A 226 7.52 -4.63 0.09
N ILE A 227 7.00 -5.55 -0.70
CA ILE A 227 5.57 -5.88 -0.74
C ILE A 227 5.24 -6.77 0.46
N ALA A 228 4.23 -6.41 1.24
CA ALA A 228 3.84 -7.18 2.41
C ALA A 228 2.63 -8.08 2.14
N PHE A 229 2.66 -9.29 2.73
CA PHE A 229 1.63 -10.33 2.61
C PHE A 229 1.28 -10.88 3.98
N ALA A 230 0.09 -11.49 4.09
CA ALA A 230 -0.23 -12.28 5.28
C ALA A 230 0.79 -13.41 5.47
N LYS A 231 1.07 -13.76 6.74
CA LYS A 231 2.01 -14.85 7.07
C LYS A 231 1.67 -16.15 6.36
N GLY A 232 2.64 -16.72 5.66
CA GLY A 232 2.51 -17.99 4.94
C GLY A 232 1.67 -17.90 3.65
N SER A 233 1.46 -16.70 3.11
CA SER A 233 0.75 -16.51 1.85
C SER A 233 1.55 -17.03 0.66
N ASP A 234 0.91 -17.83 -0.19
CA ASP A 234 1.49 -18.32 -1.45
C ASP A 234 1.82 -17.16 -2.43
N LEU A 235 1.11 -16.01 -2.30
CA LEU A 235 1.38 -14.81 -3.11
C LEU A 235 2.81 -14.30 -2.95
N THR A 236 3.43 -14.50 -1.78
CA THR A 236 4.82 -14.07 -1.54
C THR A 236 5.78 -14.67 -2.57
N GLU A 237 5.66 -15.97 -2.85
CA GLU A 237 6.52 -16.65 -3.82
C GLU A 237 6.17 -16.25 -5.26
N GLU A 238 4.88 -16.17 -5.59
CA GLU A 238 4.40 -15.74 -6.92
C GLU A 238 4.89 -14.34 -7.27
N PHE A 239 4.75 -13.38 -6.34
CA PHE A 239 5.19 -12.00 -6.53
C PHE A 239 6.72 -11.88 -6.60
N ASN A 240 7.46 -12.60 -5.75
CA ASN A 240 8.92 -12.61 -5.79
C ASN A 240 9.44 -13.05 -7.16
N LYS A 241 8.87 -14.12 -7.73
CA LYS A 241 9.27 -14.60 -9.05
C LYS A 241 9.09 -13.53 -10.13
N VAL A 242 7.96 -12.83 -10.13
CA VAL A 242 7.69 -11.76 -11.09
C VAL A 242 8.60 -10.56 -10.83
N LEU A 243 8.79 -10.17 -9.56
CA LEU A 243 9.65 -9.05 -9.19
C LEU A 243 11.11 -9.29 -9.58
N ASP A 244 11.62 -10.50 -9.38
CA ASP A 244 12.99 -10.87 -9.76
C ASP A 244 13.13 -10.86 -11.30
N GLU A 245 12.13 -11.37 -12.06
CA GLU A 245 12.10 -11.24 -13.52
C GLU A 245 12.12 -9.78 -13.96
N MET A 246 11.34 -8.89 -13.32
CA MET A 246 11.30 -7.45 -13.63
C MET A 246 12.62 -6.75 -13.31
N LYS A 247 13.35 -7.20 -12.28
CA LYS A 247 14.70 -6.73 -11.99
C LYS A 247 15.70 -7.14 -13.06
N GLU A 248 15.65 -8.41 -13.49
CA GLU A 248 16.58 -8.98 -14.46
C GLU A 248 16.38 -8.42 -15.88
N ASN A 249 15.13 -8.19 -16.30
CA ASN A 249 14.81 -7.72 -17.65
C ASN A 249 14.77 -6.19 -17.78
N GLY A 250 14.90 -5.45 -16.66
CA GLY A 250 14.94 -3.99 -16.61
C GLY A 250 13.59 -3.30 -16.48
N GLU A 251 12.46 -4.03 -16.44
CA GLU A 251 11.11 -3.43 -16.31
C GLU A 251 10.95 -2.66 -14.98
N LEU A 252 11.53 -3.14 -13.88
CA LEU A 252 11.51 -2.40 -12.61
C LEU A 252 12.27 -1.08 -12.73
N LYS A 253 13.42 -1.09 -13.42
CA LYS A 253 14.23 0.10 -13.67
C LYS A 253 13.51 1.14 -14.55
N GLU A 254 12.71 0.69 -15.51
CA GLU A 254 11.88 1.60 -16.33
C GLU A 254 10.86 2.35 -15.46
N ILE A 255 10.18 1.65 -14.53
CA ILE A 255 9.24 2.30 -13.60
C ILE A 255 9.98 3.26 -12.66
N GLU A 256 11.18 2.89 -12.17
CA GLU A 256 12.00 3.75 -11.32
C GLU A 256 12.41 5.05 -12.04
N GLN A 257 12.81 4.94 -13.32
CA GLN A 257 13.16 6.11 -14.14
C GLN A 257 11.96 7.01 -14.42
N GLU A 258 10.77 6.44 -14.53
CA GLU A 258 9.56 7.23 -14.77
C GLU A 258 9.16 8.05 -13.54
N TRP A 259 9.31 7.52 -12.34
CA TRP A 259 8.78 8.11 -11.13
C TRP A 259 9.84 8.75 -10.21
N ILE A 260 11.03 8.18 -10.11
CA ILE A 260 12.02 8.53 -9.08
C ILE A 260 13.23 9.27 -9.63
N GLU A 261 13.71 8.93 -10.84
CA GLU A 261 14.95 9.48 -11.42
C GLU A 261 14.70 10.66 -12.40
N LYS A 262 13.64 11.43 -12.21
CA LYS A 262 13.29 12.58 -13.07
C LYS A 262 14.22 13.75 -12.87
#